data_1d7e555cd5d6738ad2cb9e2d69533006
#
_entry.id   1d7e555cd5d6738ad2cb9e2d69533006
#
_cell.length_a   1.000
_cell.length_b   1.000
_cell.length_c   1.000
_cell.angle_alpha   90.00
_cell.angle_beta   90.00
_cell.angle_gamma   90.00
#
_symmetry.space_group_name_H-M   'P 1'
#
loop_
_entity.id
_entity.type
_entity.pdbx_description
1 polymer ?
#
loop_
_entity_poly.entity_id
_entity_poly.type
_entity_poly.pdbx_seq_one_letter_code
_entity_poly.pdbx_strand_id
1 'polypeptide(L)' 'MSTKVNEFLGEKAGQQLKAEIYSDVDGYNIQYYVNGSLQKQESFAGKSIHFVEDAATNWIAGIKVLNG' A
#
# COMPACT_ATOMS: atom_id res chain seq x y z
N MET A 1 15.79 6.38 -7.01
CA MET A 1 15.80 4.98 -6.55
C MET A 1 14.90 4.84 -5.33
N SER A 2 14.02 3.86 -5.30
CA SER A 2 13.10 3.72 -4.18
C SER A 2 13.55 2.60 -3.26
N THR A 3 13.21 2.76 -1.98
CA THR A 3 13.55 1.81 -0.94
C THR A 3 12.28 1.31 -0.29
N LYS A 4 12.13 0.00 -0.19
CA LYS A 4 10.99 -0.57 0.51
C LYS A 4 11.15 -0.35 2.01
N VAL A 5 10.19 0.31 2.63
CA VAL A 5 10.27 0.66 4.05
C VAL A 5 9.28 -0.11 4.91
N ASN A 6 8.24 -0.70 4.31
CA ASN A 6 7.29 -1.49 5.09
C ASN A 6 6.46 -2.35 4.16
N GLU A 7 5.81 -3.35 4.77
CA GLU A 7 4.98 -4.28 4.02
C GLU A 7 3.89 -4.81 4.93
N PHE A 8 2.67 -4.89 4.42
CA PHE A 8 1.54 -5.41 5.17
C PHE A 8 0.90 -6.54 4.37
N LEU A 9 0.55 -7.61 5.06
CA LEU A 9 -0.04 -8.79 4.44
C LEU A 9 -1.42 -9.03 5.03
N GLY A 10 -2.32 -9.54 4.22
CA GLY A 10 -3.64 -9.90 4.68
C GLY A 10 -4.33 -10.82 3.70
N GLU A 11 -5.57 -11.14 4.03
CA GLU A 11 -6.38 -12.01 3.20
C GLU A 11 -7.82 -11.54 3.26
N LYS A 12 -8.48 -11.57 2.11
CA LYS A 12 -9.89 -11.18 2.04
C LYS A 12 -10.56 -11.98 0.94
N ALA A 13 -11.68 -12.63 1.29
CA ALA A 13 -12.47 -13.41 0.34
C ALA A 13 -11.63 -14.46 -0.40
N GLY A 14 -10.70 -15.08 0.30
CA GLY A 14 -9.85 -16.10 -0.28
C GLY A 14 -8.70 -15.58 -1.10
N GLN A 15 -8.53 -14.26 -1.18
CA GLN A 15 -7.44 -13.64 -1.92
C GLN A 15 -6.38 -13.14 -0.97
N GLN A 16 -5.12 -13.29 -1.35
CA GLN A 16 -4.01 -12.80 -0.56
C GLN A 16 -3.71 -11.37 -0.95
N LEU A 17 -3.67 -10.50 0.04
CA LEU A 17 -3.42 -9.08 -0.17
C LEU A 17 -2.05 -8.71 0.36
N LYS A 18 -1.36 -7.81 -0.34
CA LYS A 18 -0.09 -7.29 0.09
C LYS A 18 -0.01 -5.82 -0.30
N ALA A 19 0.42 -4.99 0.66
CA ALA A 19 0.67 -3.59 0.40
C ALA A 19 2.12 -3.31 0.76
N GLU A 20 2.89 -2.85 -0.22
CA GLU A 20 4.31 -2.52 -0.02
C GLU A 20 4.47 -1.01 -0.07
N ILE A 21 5.13 -0.46 0.94
CA ILE A 21 5.40 0.97 1.02
C ILE A 21 6.84 1.21 0.62
N TYR A 22 7.02 2.13 -0.32
CA TYR A 22 8.35 2.52 -0.79
C TYR A 22 8.57 4.00 -0.54
N SER A 23 9.83 4.36 -0.35
CA SER A 23 10.25 5.74 -0.17
C SER A 23 11.25 6.10 -1.26
N ASP A 24 11.10 7.28 -1.84
CA ASP A 24 12.07 7.81 -2.80
C ASP A 24 12.17 9.32 -2.61
N VAL A 25 12.85 9.98 -3.55
CA VAL A 25 13.09 11.42 -3.40
C VAL A 25 11.80 12.23 -3.44
N ASP A 26 10.75 11.69 -4.01
CA ASP A 26 9.48 12.39 -4.12
C ASP A 26 8.54 12.09 -2.97
N GLY A 27 8.92 11.17 -2.06
CA GLY A 27 8.08 10.81 -0.94
C GLY A 27 7.74 9.33 -0.94
N TYR A 28 6.59 9.01 -0.35
CA TYR A 28 6.18 7.62 -0.20
C TYR A 28 5.22 7.22 -1.31
N ASN A 29 5.20 5.92 -1.61
CA ASN A 29 4.18 5.36 -2.46
C ASN A 29 3.84 3.95 -1.98
N ILE A 30 2.64 3.48 -2.35
CA ILE A 30 2.19 2.13 -1.99
C ILE A 30 1.94 1.37 -3.27
N GLN A 31 2.40 0.12 -3.30
CA GLN A 31 2.08 -0.83 -4.35
C GLN A 31 1.16 -1.89 -3.76
N TYR A 32 0.00 -2.06 -4.38
CA TYR A 32 -1.04 -2.97 -3.89
C TYR A 32 -1.06 -4.21 -4.77
N TYR A 33 -0.97 -5.37 -4.12
CA TYR A 33 -0.94 -6.66 -4.81
C TYR A 33 -2.11 -7.53 -4.37
N VAL A 34 -2.68 -8.26 -5.30
CA VAL A 34 -3.69 -9.28 -5.02
C VAL A 34 -3.19 -10.58 -5.64
N ASN A 35 -3.03 -11.61 -4.82
CA ASN A 35 -2.52 -12.91 -5.24
C ASN A 35 -1.20 -12.78 -6.00
N GLY A 36 -0.36 -11.86 -5.55
CA GLY A 36 0.97 -11.67 -6.13
C GLY A 36 1.01 -10.77 -7.35
N SER A 37 -0.13 -10.31 -7.83
CA SER A 37 -0.18 -9.44 -9.01
C SER A 37 -0.37 -7.99 -8.60
N LEU A 38 0.42 -7.10 -9.17
CA LEU A 38 0.30 -5.67 -8.90
C LEU A 38 -1.01 -5.16 -9.46
N GLN A 39 -1.85 -4.60 -8.59
CA GLN A 39 -3.15 -4.09 -8.98
C GLN A 39 -3.15 -2.58 -9.13
N LYS A 40 -2.40 -1.89 -8.28
CA LYS A 40 -2.44 -0.44 -8.26
C LYS A 40 -1.20 0.09 -7.56
N GLN A 41 -0.78 1.26 -7.97
CA GLN A 41 0.27 2.00 -7.27
C GLN A 41 -0.26 3.39 -6.99
N GLU A 42 -0.03 3.86 -5.77
CA GLU A 42 -0.57 5.16 -5.36
C GLU A 42 0.55 6.00 -4.74
N SER A 43 0.66 7.25 -5.17
CA SER A 43 1.68 8.16 -4.67
C SER A 43 1.13 8.95 -3.49
N PHE A 44 1.96 9.10 -2.46
CA PHE A 44 1.62 9.85 -1.26
C PHE A 44 2.65 10.93 -1.01
N ALA A 45 3.06 11.62 -2.05
CA ALA A 45 4.03 12.70 -1.91
C ALA A 45 3.51 13.74 -0.92
N GLY A 46 4.37 14.17 -0.01
CA GLY A 46 4.00 15.15 0.99
C GLY A 46 3.25 14.61 2.20
N LYS A 47 2.99 13.31 2.26
CA LYS A 47 2.31 12.70 3.40
C LYS A 47 3.31 12.04 4.33
N SER A 48 2.98 11.96 5.63
CA SER A 48 3.84 11.30 6.58
C SER A 48 3.75 9.80 6.44
N ILE A 49 4.75 9.10 7.00
CA ILE A 49 4.74 7.63 6.98
C ILE A 49 3.52 7.08 7.70
N HIS A 50 3.07 7.73 8.77
CA HIS A 50 1.89 7.26 9.50
C HIS A 50 0.64 7.31 8.64
N PHE A 51 0.49 8.37 7.87
CA PHE A 51 -0.63 8.49 6.95
C PHE A 51 -0.61 7.35 5.92
N VAL A 52 0.58 7.07 5.39
CA VAL A 52 0.74 6.04 4.36
C VAL A 52 0.49 4.65 4.95
N GLU A 53 0.98 4.39 6.16
CA GLU A 53 0.74 3.12 6.83
C GLU A 53 -0.73 2.91 7.10
N ASP A 54 -1.43 3.95 7.51
CA ASP A 54 -2.88 3.86 7.72
C ASP A 54 -3.61 3.51 6.43
N ALA A 55 -3.22 4.12 5.33
CA ALA A 55 -3.83 3.83 4.04
C ALA A 55 -3.60 2.36 3.67
N ALA A 56 -2.39 1.85 3.87
CA ALA A 56 -2.06 0.48 3.54
C ALA A 56 -2.84 -0.51 4.40
N THR A 57 -2.87 -0.28 5.70
CA THR A 57 -3.56 -1.20 6.62
C THR A 57 -5.06 -1.14 6.43
N ASN A 58 -5.63 0.02 6.11
CA ASN A 58 -7.06 0.12 5.84
C ASN A 58 -7.44 -0.67 4.60
N TRP A 59 -6.60 -0.62 3.58
CA TRP A 59 -6.86 -1.40 2.38
C TRP A 59 -6.80 -2.91 2.69
N ILE A 60 -5.80 -3.34 3.44
CA ILE A 60 -5.66 -4.75 3.83
C ILE A 60 -6.87 -5.20 4.63
N ALA A 61 -7.36 -4.35 5.53
CA ALA A 61 -8.51 -4.70 6.36
C ALA A 61 -9.84 -4.60 5.62
N GLY A 62 -9.84 -4.02 4.41
CA GLY A 62 -11.06 -3.85 3.65
C GLY A 62 -11.94 -2.72 4.14
N ILE A 63 -11.42 -1.85 5.00
CA ILE A 63 -12.19 -0.74 5.55
C ILE A 63 -12.30 0.38 4.52
N LYS A 64 -11.20 0.65 3.84
CA LYS A 64 -11.12 1.74 2.90
C LYS A 64 -11.05 1.17 1.50
N VAL A 65 -11.94 1.62 0.64
CA VAL A 65 -11.88 1.22 -0.75
C VAL A 65 -10.97 2.18 -1.51
N LEU A 66 -10.31 1.64 -2.51
CA LEU A 66 -9.47 2.44 -3.39
C LEU A 66 -10.37 2.99 -4.48
N ASN A 67 -11.18 3.90 -4.10
CA ASN A 67 -11.98 4.52 -5.11
C ASN A 67 -11.24 5.74 -5.59
N GLY A 68 -11.18 5.77 -6.71
CA GLY A 68 -10.47 6.93 -7.22
C GLY A 68 -10.93 8.09 -6.42
#